data_9448995dcbdcdcd401517e02f201cb55
#
_entry.id   9448995dcbdcdcd401517e02f201cb55
#
_cell.length_a   1.000
_cell.length_b   1.000
_cell.length_c   1.000
_cell.angle_alpha   90.00
_cell.angle_beta   90.00
_cell.angle_gamma   90.00
#
_symmetry.space_group_name_H-M   'P 1'
#
loop_
_entity.id
_entity.type
_entity.pdbx_description
1 polymer ?
#
loop_
_entity_poly.entity_id
_entity_poly.type
_entity_poly.pdbx_seq_one_letter_code
_entity_poly.pdbx_strand_id
1 'polypeptide(L)'
;MSPEQEMPSLEIPAEVLEAVPEYSGQDEAVVIVDFQGLVLGLNGPAEALFKMDTEDIAGEFVEMLVPTSKRWGHQAYRRGYLVEPRDREMDPGLYPEAETSEGEIIPIVGRLQPVQVNGKLFVAAHLTPDPEPRPDDA
;
A
#
# COMPACT_ATOMS: atom_id res chain seq x y z
N MET A 1 -8.40 24.59 22.20
CA MET A 1 -7.69 23.47 21.56
C MET A 1 -8.00 23.43 20.08
N SER A 2 -6.99 23.22 19.28
CA SER A 2 -7.13 23.22 17.84
C SER A 2 -7.56 21.85 17.33
N PRO A 3 -8.54 21.79 16.41
CA PRO A 3 -8.94 20.51 15.83
C PRO A 3 -7.80 19.78 15.11
N GLU A 4 -6.82 20.51 14.62
CA GLU A 4 -5.71 19.91 13.89
C GLU A 4 -4.92 18.95 14.76
N GLN A 5 -4.95 19.12 16.08
CA GLN A 5 -4.22 18.26 16.99
C GLN A 5 -4.82 16.86 17.08
N GLU A 6 -6.07 16.73 16.68
CA GLU A 6 -6.79 15.46 16.75
C GLU A 6 -6.76 14.70 15.43
N MET A 7 -6.30 15.35 14.36
CA MET A 7 -6.26 14.73 13.05
C MET A 7 -4.95 13.98 12.85
N PRO A 8 -5.00 12.79 12.27
CA PRO A 8 -3.77 12.08 11.96
C PRO A 8 -2.97 12.87 10.93
N SER A 9 -1.64 12.84 11.08
CA SER A 9 -0.78 13.44 10.09
C SER A 9 -0.74 12.55 8.86
N LEU A 10 -0.95 13.15 7.69
CA LEU A 10 -0.85 12.46 6.42
C LEU A 10 0.49 12.69 5.74
N GLU A 11 1.42 13.35 6.46
CA GLU A 11 2.76 13.54 5.92
C GLU A 11 3.57 12.26 6.06
N ILE A 12 4.37 11.98 5.04
CA ILE A 12 5.31 10.87 5.10
C ILE A 12 6.55 11.37 5.83
N PRO A 13 6.93 10.75 6.97
CA PRO A 13 8.14 11.17 7.67
C PRO A 13 9.38 11.08 6.78
N ALA A 14 10.32 12.01 6.95
CA ALA A 14 11.56 11.99 6.19
C ALA A 14 12.31 10.66 6.36
N GLU A 15 12.25 10.07 7.56
CA GLU A 15 12.91 8.81 7.84
C GLU A 15 12.34 7.67 6.97
N VAL A 16 11.03 7.71 6.67
CA VAL A 16 10.44 6.72 5.77
C VAL A 16 10.97 6.91 4.36
N LEU A 17 11.05 8.17 3.90
CA LEU A 17 11.56 8.45 2.56
C LEU A 17 13.03 8.02 2.43
N GLU A 18 13.81 8.17 3.49
CA GLU A 18 15.20 7.72 3.48
C GLU A 18 15.30 6.20 3.42
N ALA A 19 14.42 5.50 4.14
CA ALA A 19 14.42 4.05 4.16
C ALA A 19 13.85 3.43 2.89
N VAL A 20 13.07 4.22 2.12
CA VAL A 20 12.39 3.74 0.92
C VAL A 20 12.72 4.66 -0.25
N PRO A 21 13.98 4.63 -0.72
CA PRO A 21 14.38 5.51 -1.83
C PRO A 21 13.58 5.28 -3.11
N GLU A 22 13.03 4.08 -3.29
CA GLU A 22 12.20 3.75 -4.44
C GLU A 22 10.97 4.64 -4.54
N TYR A 23 10.50 5.18 -3.39
CA TYR A 23 9.32 6.04 -3.40
C TYR A 23 9.54 7.30 -4.24
N SER A 24 10.76 7.84 -4.24
CA SER A 24 11.10 9.03 -5.02
C SER A 24 11.49 8.70 -6.46
N GLY A 25 11.57 7.42 -6.80
CA GLY A 25 11.99 6.97 -8.12
C GLY A 25 10.82 6.83 -9.09
N GLN A 26 11.15 6.47 -10.32
CA GLN A 26 10.17 6.34 -11.40
C GLN A 26 9.97 4.91 -11.87
N ASP A 27 10.66 3.96 -11.25
CA ASP A 27 10.71 2.59 -11.76
C ASP A 27 9.75 1.63 -11.08
N GLU A 28 9.36 1.93 -9.84
CA GLU A 28 8.63 0.98 -9.03
C GLU A 28 7.45 1.65 -8.35
N ALA A 29 6.28 1.04 -8.42
CA ALA A 29 5.10 1.55 -7.74
C ALA A 29 5.24 1.28 -6.25
N VAL A 30 5.11 2.33 -5.43
CA VAL A 30 5.22 2.21 -3.98
C VAL A 30 4.05 2.94 -3.32
N VAL A 31 3.40 2.24 -2.38
CA VAL A 31 2.33 2.80 -1.56
C VAL A 31 2.84 2.87 -0.13
N ILE A 32 2.75 4.03 0.49
CA ILE A 32 3.13 4.19 1.91
C ILE A 32 1.87 4.21 2.76
N VAL A 33 1.87 3.38 3.79
CA VAL A 33 0.71 3.18 4.68
C VAL A 33 1.19 3.35 6.12
N ASP A 34 0.36 3.96 6.97
CA ASP A 34 0.69 4.08 8.39
C ASP A 34 0.23 2.84 9.18
N PHE A 35 0.46 2.87 10.50
CA PHE A 35 0.16 1.72 11.35
C PHE A 35 -1.35 1.44 11.47
N GLN A 36 -2.19 2.40 11.12
CA GLN A 36 -3.64 2.21 11.13
C GLN A 36 -4.16 1.66 9.81
N GLY A 37 -3.31 1.56 8.81
CA GLY A 37 -3.71 1.11 7.48
C GLY A 37 -4.16 2.23 6.57
N LEU A 38 -3.94 3.49 6.97
CA LEU A 38 -4.30 4.63 6.14
C LEU A 38 -3.21 4.92 5.13
N VAL A 39 -3.60 5.16 3.90
CA VAL A 39 -2.65 5.50 2.84
C VAL A 39 -2.13 6.90 3.07
N LEU A 40 -0.81 7.04 3.06
CA LEU A 40 -0.15 8.35 3.16
C LEU A 40 0.26 8.88 1.80
N GLY A 41 0.58 8.02 0.87
CA GLY A 41 0.96 8.46 -0.46
C GLY A 41 1.15 7.34 -1.45
N LEU A 42 1.02 7.71 -2.72
CA LEU A 42 1.34 6.90 -3.88
C LEU A 42 2.45 7.63 -4.61
N ASN A 43 3.53 6.95 -4.98
CA ASN A 43 4.52 7.59 -5.84
C ASN A 43 3.99 7.65 -7.28
N GLY A 44 4.74 8.28 -8.19
CA GLY A 44 4.31 8.42 -9.58
C GLY A 44 3.90 7.12 -10.24
N PRO A 45 4.75 6.08 -10.21
CA PRO A 45 4.34 4.78 -10.77
C PRO A 45 3.10 4.18 -10.13
N ALA A 46 2.90 4.36 -8.82
CA ALA A 46 1.69 3.87 -8.16
C ALA A 46 0.46 4.65 -8.60
N GLU A 47 0.59 5.97 -8.76
CA GLU A 47 -0.52 6.77 -9.29
C GLU A 47 -0.93 6.29 -10.68
N ALA A 48 0.05 5.94 -11.50
CA ALA A 48 -0.23 5.41 -12.84
C ALA A 48 -0.89 4.04 -12.76
N LEU A 49 -0.42 3.18 -11.86
CA LEU A 49 -0.95 1.83 -11.70
C LEU A 49 -2.42 1.85 -11.28
N PHE A 50 -2.75 2.68 -10.29
CA PHE A 50 -4.12 2.75 -9.77
C PHE A 50 -4.99 3.75 -10.50
N LYS A 51 -4.41 4.55 -11.39
CA LYS A 51 -5.12 5.60 -12.16
C LYS A 51 -5.80 6.60 -11.23
N MET A 52 -5.06 7.06 -10.22
CA MET A 52 -5.55 8.06 -9.28
C MET A 52 -4.36 8.83 -8.71
N ASP A 53 -4.64 10.02 -8.20
CA ASP A 53 -3.62 10.83 -7.53
C ASP A 53 -3.58 10.51 -6.05
N THR A 54 -2.45 10.77 -5.42
CA THR A 54 -2.35 10.59 -3.96
C THR A 54 -3.48 11.30 -3.23
N GLU A 55 -3.85 12.50 -3.67
CA GLU A 55 -4.91 13.27 -3.01
C GLU A 55 -6.25 12.55 -2.97
N ASP A 56 -6.50 11.66 -3.94
CA ASP A 56 -7.76 10.93 -4.02
C ASP A 56 -7.86 9.83 -2.98
N ILE A 57 -6.74 9.35 -2.45
CA ILE A 57 -6.72 8.18 -1.59
C ILE A 57 -6.09 8.44 -0.22
N ALA A 58 -5.33 9.53 -0.07
CA ALA A 58 -4.66 9.82 1.19
C ALA A 58 -5.68 9.93 2.32
N GLY A 59 -5.39 9.25 3.43
CA GLY A 59 -6.29 9.22 4.57
C GLY A 59 -7.36 8.15 4.52
N GLU A 60 -7.49 7.45 3.40
CA GLU A 60 -8.41 6.31 3.28
C GLU A 60 -7.68 5.03 3.62
N PHE A 61 -8.43 3.99 4.01
CA PHE A 61 -7.82 2.70 4.26
C PHE A 61 -7.27 2.10 2.97
N VAL A 62 -6.13 1.42 3.09
CA VAL A 62 -5.47 0.80 1.93
C VAL A 62 -6.37 -0.22 1.24
N GLU A 63 -7.35 -0.77 1.94
CA GLU A 63 -8.32 -1.70 1.35
C GLU A 63 -9.13 -1.07 0.22
N MET A 64 -9.14 0.26 0.14
CA MET A 64 -9.80 0.92 -0.99
C MET A 64 -9.08 0.66 -2.31
N LEU A 65 -7.82 0.23 -2.26
CA LEU A 65 -7.04 -0.13 -3.45
C LEU A 65 -7.17 -1.62 -3.78
N VAL A 66 -7.94 -2.36 -3.00
CA VAL A 66 -8.11 -3.80 -3.13
C VAL A 66 -9.52 -4.07 -3.65
N PRO A 67 -9.71 -5.04 -4.57
CA PRO A 67 -11.05 -5.37 -5.05
C PRO A 67 -12.01 -5.65 -3.89
N THR A 68 -13.25 -5.19 -4.04
CA THR A 68 -14.26 -5.30 -2.99
C THR A 68 -14.38 -6.72 -2.42
N SER A 69 -14.34 -7.72 -3.29
CA SER A 69 -14.47 -9.12 -2.87
C SER A 69 -13.31 -9.60 -1.99
N LYS A 70 -12.19 -8.90 -2.01
CA LYS A 70 -10.99 -9.28 -1.25
C LYS A 70 -10.71 -8.40 -0.05
N ARG A 71 -11.49 -7.33 0.15
CA ARG A 71 -11.21 -6.36 1.21
C ARG A 71 -11.25 -6.95 2.60
N TRP A 72 -12.22 -7.81 2.87
CA TRP A 72 -12.33 -8.44 4.18
C TRP A 72 -11.10 -9.28 4.50
N GLY A 73 -10.73 -10.16 3.57
CA GLY A 73 -9.55 -11.00 3.78
C GLY A 73 -8.27 -10.20 3.88
N HIS A 74 -8.15 -9.13 3.08
CA HIS A 74 -6.98 -8.27 3.11
C HIS A 74 -6.86 -7.55 4.46
N GLN A 75 -7.98 -7.09 5.02
CA GLN A 75 -7.97 -6.42 6.31
C GLN A 75 -7.47 -7.36 7.40
N ALA A 76 -7.93 -8.60 7.40
CA ALA A 76 -7.46 -9.59 8.37
C ALA A 76 -5.97 -9.89 8.17
N TYR A 77 -5.52 -10.00 6.94
CA TYR A 77 -4.12 -10.23 6.63
C TYR A 77 -3.25 -9.07 7.11
N ARG A 78 -3.70 -7.84 6.87
CA ARG A 78 -2.97 -6.65 7.31
C ARG A 78 -2.82 -6.60 8.83
N ARG A 79 -3.89 -6.94 9.55
CA ARG A 79 -3.84 -6.97 11.01
C ARG A 79 -2.85 -8.02 11.49
N GLY A 80 -2.82 -9.18 10.85
CA GLY A 80 -1.85 -10.22 11.20
C GLY A 80 -0.42 -9.78 10.93
N TYR A 81 -0.20 -9.06 9.83
CA TYR A 81 1.12 -8.55 9.52
C TYR A 81 1.63 -7.59 10.61
N LEU A 82 0.73 -6.75 11.17
CA LEU A 82 1.12 -5.79 12.19
C LEU A 82 1.57 -6.45 13.50
N VAL A 83 1.18 -7.69 13.75
CA VAL A 83 1.62 -8.40 14.94
C VAL A 83 3.11 -8.72 14.84
N GLU A 84 3.58 -9.05 13.66
CA GLU A 84 4.99 -9.39 13.44
C GLU A 84 5.43 -8.84 12.09
N PRO A 85 5.59 -7.51 11.99
CA PRO A 85 5.96 -6.89 10.72
C PRO A 85 7.39 -7.21 10.32
N ARG A 86 7.58 -7.56 9.06
CA ARG A 86 8.91 -7.85 8.52
C ARG A 86 8.93 -7.61 7.02
N ASP A 87 10.11 -7.41 6.49
CA ASP A 87 10.31 -7.30 5.04
C ASP A 87 10.02 -8.67 4.44
N ARG A 88 9.02 -8.74 3.56
CA ARG A 88 8.61 -10.01 2.96
C ARG A 88 7.81 -9.77 1.69
N GLU A 89 7.79 -10.77 0.84
CA GLU A 89 6.93 -10.74 -0.32
C GLU A 89 5.47 -10.97 0.08
N MET A 90 4.55 -10.35 -0.64
CA MET A 90 3.14 -10.68 -0.52
C MET A 90 2.95 -12.13 -0.94
N ASP A 91 2.09 -12.84 -0.21
CA ASP A 91 1.86 -14.25 -0.47
C ASP A 91 1.22 -14.44 -1.86
N PRO A 92 1.94 -15.03 -2.83
CA PRO A 92 1.38 -15.22 -4.16
C PRO A 92 0.20 -16.20 -4.17
N GLY A 93 0.10 -17.08 -3.17
CA GLY A 93 -1.03 -17.99 -3.05
C GLY A 93 -2.34 -17.29 -2.75
N LEU A 94 -2.30 -16.04 -2.30
CA LEU A 94 -3.49 -15.24 -2.07
C LEU A 94 -3.91 -14.45 -3.31
N TYR A 95 -3.14 -14.53 -4.39
CA TYR A 95 -3.39 -13.83 -5.66
C TYR A 95 -3.68 -12.35 -5.44
N PRO A 96 -2.69 -11.57 -4.98
CA PRO A 96 -2.89 -10.14 -4.74
C PRO A 96 -3.37 -9.42 -5.99
N GLU A 97 -4.32 -8.51 -5.80
CA GLU A 97 -4.89 -7.74 -6.90
C GLU A 97 -5.07 -6.30 -6.49
N ALA A 98 -4.90 -5.40 -7.45
CA ALA A 98 -5.18 -3.98 -7.30
C ALA A 98 -6.44 -3.64 -8.08
N GLU A 99 -7.21 -2.68 -7.55
CA GLU A 99 -8.35 -2.15 -8.29
C GLU A 99 -8.08 -0.68 -8.61
N THR A 100 -8.20 -0.32 -9.88
CA THR A 100 -7.98 1.06 -10.32
C THR A 100 -9.21 1.91 -10.08
N SER A 101 -9.07 3.23 -10.23
CA SER A 101 -10.20 4.16 -10.12
C SER A 101 -11.28 3.89 -11.17
N GLU A 102 -10.94 3.18 -12.24
CA GLU A 102 -11.89 2.84 -13.29
C GLU A 102 -12.50 1.45 -13.11
N GLY A 103 -12.20 0.81 -11.98
CA GLY A 103 -12.77 -0.50 -11.69
C GLY A 103 -12.02 -1.67 -12.32
N GLU A 104 -10.89 -1.42 -12.95
CA GLU A 104 -10.09 -2.50 -13.52
C GLU A 104 -9.38 -3.27 -12.42
N ILE A 105 -9.35 -4.58 -12.55
CA ILE A 105 -8.66 -5.46 -11.61
C ILE A 105 -7.34 -5.90 -12.23
N ILE A 106 -6.25 -5.59 -11.54
CA ILE A 106 -4.91 -5.87 -12.05
C ILE A 106 -4.22 -6.84 -11.09
N PRO A 107 -3.89 -8.06 -11.52
CA PRO A 107 -3.07 -8.95 -10.70
C PRO A 107 -1.70 -8.31 -10.46
N ILE A 108 -1.22 -8.41 -9.23
CA ILE A 108 0.06 -7.81 -8.84
C ILE A 108 0.91 -8.81 -8.07
N VAL A 109 2.19 -8.53 -8.05
CA VAL A 109 3.12 -9.13 -7.10
C VAL A 109 3.74 -7.98 -6.32
N GLY A 110 4.17 -8.24 -5.10
CA GLY A 110 4.68 -7.16 -4.30
C GLY A 110 5.48 -7.61 -3.10
N ARG A 111 6.09 -6.62 -2.47
CA ARG A 111 6.90 -6.81 -1.28
C ARG A 111 6.50 -5.77 -0.24
N LEU A 112 6.44 -6.18 1.01
CA LEU A 112 6.13 -5.30 2.14
C LEU A 112 7.40 -5.00 2.90
N GLN A 113 7.66 -3.73 3.14
CA GLN A 113 8.83 -3.27 3.87
C GLN A 113 8.37 -2.44 5.07
N PRO A 114 8.63 -2.90 6.31
CA PRO A 114 8.27 -2.12 7.49
C PRO A 114 9.34 -1.08 7.79
N VAL A 115 8.91 0.09 8.26
CA VAL A 115 9.82 1.15 8.68
C VAL A 115 9.31 1.69 10.03
N GLN A 116 10.16 1.67 11.05
CA GLN A 116 9.82 2.20 12.37
C GLN A 116 10.37 3.61 12.50
N VAL A 117 9.51 4.55 12.91
CA VAL A 117 9.91 5.92 13.16
C VAL A 117 9.33 6.34 14.52
N ASN A 118 10.19 6.58 15.49
CA ASN A 118 9.77 7.01 16.83
C ASN A 118 8.69 6.08 17.43
N GLY A 119 8.88 4.78 17.25
CA GLY A 119 7.96 3.79 17.78
C GLY A 119 6.70 3.56 16.97
N LYS A 120 6.52 4.26 15.87
CA LYS A 120 5.36 4.08 14.99
C LYS A 120 5.77 3.29 13.76
N LEU A 121 4.91 2.37 13.35
CA LEU A 121 5.17 1.54 12.18
C LEU A 121 4.57 2.17 10.93
N PHE A 122 5.38 2.19 9.87
CA PHE A 122 4.93 2.51 8.53
C PHE A 122 5.28 1.33 7.64
N VAL A 123 4.52 1.14 6.58
CA VAL A 123 4.76 0.03 5.65
C VAL A 123 4.81 0.59 4.23
N ALA A 124 5.86 0.21 3.51
CA ALA A 124 5.96 0.49 2.09
C ALA A 124 5.58 -0.78 1.33
N ALA A 125 4.56 -0.68 0.49
CA ALA A 125 4.17 -1.78 -0.40
C ALA A 125 4.76 -1.49 -1.76
N HIS A 126 5.69 -2.35 -2.20
CA HIS A 126 6.33 -2.26 -3.50
C HIS A 126 5.58 -3.17 -4.44
N LEU A 127 4.98 -2.63 -5.50
CA LEU A 127 4.04 -3.35 -6.35
C LEU A 127 4.46 -3.33 -7.80
N THR A 128 4.25 -4.46 -8.48
CA THR A 128 4.38 -4.53 -9.93
C THR A 128 3.23 -5.38 -10.47
N PRO A 129 2.75 -5.10 -11.68
CA PRO A 129 1.79 -6.01 -12.30
C PRO A 129 2.39 -7.41 -12.41
N ASP A 130 1.56 -8.41 -12.14
CA ASP A 130 2.01 -9.80 -12.23
C ASP A 130 2.23 -10.15 -13.70
N PRO A 131 3.45 -10.54 -14.11
CA PRO A 131 3.72 -10.86 -15.50
C PRO A 131 3.12 -12.19 -15.95
N GLU A 132 2.68 -13.04 -15.00
CA GLU A 132 2.18 -14.36 -15.33
C GLU A 132 0.69 -14.46 -15.04
N PRO A 133 -0.10 -14.95 -16.01
CA PRO A 133 -1.53 -15.18 -15.77
C PRO A 133 -1.72 -16.20 -14.65
N ARG A 134 -2.80 -16.03 -13.89
CA ARG A 134 -3.12 -16.99 -12.84
C ARG A 134 -3.71 -18.25 -13.44
N PRO A 135 -3.45 -19.41 -12.80
CA PRO A 135 -3.93 -20.69 -13.35
C PRO A 135 -5.46 -20.76 -13.49
N ASP A 136 -6.20 -20.13 -12.62
CA ASP A 136 -7.65 -20.17 -12.65
C ASP A 136 -8.27 -19.28 -13.74
N ASP A 137 -7.45 -18.51 -14.42
CA ASP A 137 -7.90 -17.71 -15.56
C ASP A 137 -7.95 -18.52 -16.86
N ALA A 138 -7.45 -19.72 -16.79
CA ALA A 138 -7.40 -20.61 -17.94
C ALA A 138 -8.77 -21.20 -18.28
#